data_2ee53793b54e488818b0d6e795509048
#
_entry.id   2ee53793b54e488818b0d6e795509048
#
_cell.length_a   1.000
_cell.length_b   1.000
_cell.length_c   1.000
_cell.angle_alpha   90.00
_cell.angle_beta   90.00
_cell.angle_gamma   90.00
#
_symmetry.space_group_name_H-M   'P 1'
#
loop_
_entity.id
_entity.type
_entity.pdbx_description
1 polymer ?
#
loop_
_entity_poly.entity_id
_entity_poly.type
_entity_poly.pdbx_seq_one_letter_code
_entity_poly.pdbx_strand_id
1 'polypeptide(L)'
;MLRITELKLPIDHPDEDLRAAIVQRLGIASDELLDFTLFKRSYDARKKSSELCFIYTIDLSVRDEAPLLLKFADDRNVNPAPDVSYKVVGQAPANLSQRPIVVGFGPCGIFAGLLLAQMGFKPIVLERGKEVRQRTKDTWGLWRKSVLNPESNVQFGEGGAGTFSDGKLYSQIKDPQHHGRKVLHEFVKAGAPDEILYVSKPHIGTFRLTGVVENMRQQIIALGGEVRFEQRVTDVLIEDGQLQGVELASGEQLHSRHVILALGHSARDTFRMLHSRGVYMEAKPFSVGFRIEHPQSLIDSARLGKYAGHPKLGAADYKLVHHAKNGRSVYSFCMCPGGTVVAATSEPNRVVTNGMSQYSRNERNANSGIVVGITPEVDYPGGPLAGIELQERLESHAFVLGGSNYQAPAQLVGDFIAGKPTTALGLSLIHI
;
A
#
# COMPACT_ATOMS: atom_id res chain seq x y z
N MET A 1 -17.42 -26.83 -1.85
CA MET A 1 -16.50 -26.30 -2.90
C MET A 1 -15.11 -26.90 -2.73
N LEU A 2 -14.45 -27.21 -3.83
CA LEU A 2 -13.07 -27.68 -3.88
C LEU A 2 -12.14 -26.54 -4.31
N ARG A 3 -10.89 -26.60 -3.90
CA ARG A 3 -9.81 -25.73 -4.37
C ARG A 3 -8.75 -26.54 -5.09
N ILE A 4 -8.43 -26.13 -6.32
CA ILE A 4 -7.26 -26.60 -7.07
C ILE A 4 -6.18 -25.53 -7.00
N THR A 5 -4.96 -25.94 -6.68
CA THR A 5 -3.77 -25.08 -6.74
C THR A 5 -2.79 -25.60 -7.80
N GLU A 6 -1.82 -24.75 -8.19
CA GLU A 6 -0.76 -25.10 -9.16
C GLU A 6 -1.27 -25.62 -10.53
N LEU A 7 -2.49 -25.23 -10.95
CA LEU A 7 -2.95 -25.50 -12.30
C LEU A 7 -2.20 -24.60 -13.29
N LYS A 8 -1.46 -25.18 -14.24
CA LYS A 8 -0.57 -24.44 -15.14
C LYS A 8 -1.12 -24.45 -16.56
N LEU A 9 -1.12 -23.26 -17.18
CA LEU A 9 -1.46 -23.09 -18.59
C LEU A 9 -0.44 -22.16 -19.27
N PRO A 10 -0.15 -22.33 -20.57
CA PRO A 10 0.67 -21.39 -21.33
C PRO A 10 0.13 -19.96 -21.20
N ILE A 11 1.01 -18.94 -21.31
CA ILE A 11 0.59 -17.53 -21.18
C ILE A 11 -0.46 -17.15 -22.22
N ASP A 12 -0.35 -17.70 -23.43
CA ASP A 12 -1.21 -17.36 -24.57
C ASP A 12 -2.48 -18.21 -24.66
N HIS A 13 -2.77 -19.06 -23.65
CA HIS A 13 -3.97 -19.89 -23.70
C HIS A 13 -5.24 -19.03 -23.82
N PRO A 14 -6.25 -19.49 -24.59
CA PRO A 14 -7.61 -18.94 -24.57
C PRO A 14 -8.28 -19.09 -23.22
N ASP A 15 -9.21 -18.21 -22.87
CA ASP A 15 -9.89 -18.26 -21.56
C ASP A 15 -10.74 -19.56 -21.41
N GLU A 16 -11.27 -20.09 -22.49
CA GLU A 16 -12.01 -21.37 -22.56
C GLU A 16 -11.17 -22.59 -22.16
N ASP A 17 -9.86 -22.57 -22.38
CA ASP A 17 -8.96 -23.65 -22.03
C ASP A 17 -8.91 -23.89 -20.52
N LEU A 18 -9.21 -22.88 -19.72
CA LEU A 18 -9.18 -23.00 -18.26
C LEU A 18 -10.22 -24.01 -17.76
N ARG A 19 -11.45 -23.98 -18.33
CA ARG A 19 -12.48 -24.98 -18.01
C ARG A 19 -12.06 -26.37 -18.41
N ALA A 20 -11.52 -26.53 -19.61
CA ALA A 20 -11.04 -27.81 -20.10
C ALA A 20 -9.90 -28.37 -19.22
N ALA A 21 -8.96 -27.52 -18.81
CA ALA A 21 -7.86 -27.88 -17.92
C ALA A 21 -8.35 -28.35 -16.53
N ILE A 22 -9.38 -27.69 -15.97
CA ILE A 22 -9.99 -28.11 -14.70
C ILE A 22 -10.61 -29.50 -14.85
N VAL A 23 -11.43 -29.70 -15.88
CA VAL A 23 -12.09 -30.98 -16.18
C VAL A 23 -11.05 -32.11 -16.36
N GLN A 24 -10.02 -31.86 -17.14
CA GLN A 24 -8.91 -32.80 -17.35
C GLN A 24 -8.17 -33.11 -16.04
N ARG A 25 -7.86 -32.06 -15.23
CA ARG A 25 -7.13 -32.20 -13.96
C ARG A 25 -7.87 -33.09 -12.96
N LEU A 26 -9.18 -32.95 -12.90
CA LEU A 26 -10.04 -33.75 -12.02
C LEU A 26 -10.41 -35.12 -12.61
N GLY A 27 -10.35 -35.27 -13.94
CA GLY A 27 -10.79 -36.47 -14.65
C GLY A 27 -12.29 -36.70 -14.46
N ILE A 28 -13.09 -35.66 -14.72
CA ILE A 28 -14.55 -35.61 -14.63
C ILE A 28 -15.16 -35.32 -16.01
N ALA A 29 -16.45 -35.53 -16.17
CA ALA A 29 -17.18 -35.06 -17.34
C ALA A 29 -17.41 -33.55 -17.29
N SER A 30 -17.55 -32.89 -18.44
CA SER A 30 -17.66 -31.44 -18.52
C SER A 30 -18.91 -30.86 -17.82
N ASP A 31 -19.99 -31.63 -17.78
CA ASP A 31 -21.26 -31.29 -17.13
C ASP A 31 -21.23 -31.51 -15.60
N GLU A 32 -20.23 -32.23 -15.10
CA GLU A 32 -20.02 -32.38 -13.66
C GLU A 32 -19.38 -31.15 -13.04
N LEU A 33 -18.65 -30.31 -13.81
CA LEU A 33 -18.15 -29.00 -13.37
C LEU A 33 -19.26 -27.95 -13.47
N LEU A 34 -19.88 -27.62 -12.34
CA LEU A 34 -21.00 -26.70 -12.28
C LEU A 34 -20.54 -25.25 -12.44
N ASP A 35 -19.57 -24.81 -11.64
CA ASP A 35 -19.03 -23.45 -11.64
C ASP A 35 -17.59 -23.42 -11.13
N PHE A 36 -16.86 -22.34 -11.45
CA PHE A 36 -15.54 -22.08 -10.88
C PHE A 36 -15.23 -20.58 -10.81
N THR A 37 -14.41 -20.22 -9.83
CA THR A 37 -13.95 -18.85 -9.60
C THR A 37 -12.44 -18.79 -9.48
N LEU A 38 -11.82 -17.82 -10.14
CA LEU A 38 -10.39 -17.56 -9.98
C LEU A 38 -10.11 -16.99 -8.60
N PHE A 39 -9.42 -17.76 -7.77
CA PHE A 39 -8.96 -17.29 -6.47
C PHE A 39 -7.63 -16.56 -6.57
N LYS A 40 -6.70 -17.09 -7.41
CA LYS A 40 -5.39 -16.47 -7.65
C LYS A 40 -4.83 -16.85 -9.01
N ARG A 41 -4.24 -15.86 -9.68
CA ARG A 41 -3.44 -16.03 -10.89
C ARG A 41 -2.06 -15.42 -10.67
N SER A 42 -1.02 -16.21 -10.92
CA SER A 42 0.39 -15.78 -10.89
C SER A 42 1.11 -16.33 -12.12
N TYR A 43 2.36 -15.92 -12.33
CA TYR A 43 3.23 -16.52 -13.33
C TYR A 43 4.59 -16.88 -12.72
N ASP A 44 5.28 -17.86 -13.29
CA ASP A 44 6.60 -18.27 -12.85
C ASP A 44 7.66 -17.82 -13.87
N ALA A 45 8.48 -16.83 -13.47
CA ALA A 45 9.59 -16.31 -14.26
C ALA A 45 10.96 -16.65 -13.64
N ARG A 46 11.05 -17.67 -12.78
CA ARG A 46 12.31 -18.01 -12.09
C ARG A 46 13.35 -18.67 -13.01
N LYS A 47 12.89 -19.40 -14.02
CA LYS A 47 13.77 -20.12 -14.96
C LYS A 47 13.75 -19.42 -16.32
N LYS A 48 14.84 -18.78 -16.70
CA LYS A 48 14.99 -18.08 -17.99
C LYS A 48 14.83 -19.01 -19.23
N SER A 49 15.06 -20.31 -19.08
CA SER A 49 15.02 -21.30 -20.15
C SER A 49 13.68 -22.03 -20.33
N SER A 50 12.72 -21.82 -19.43
CA SER A 50 11.39 -22.45 -19.53
C SER A 50 10.38 -21.51 -20.18
N GLU A 51 9.39 -22.07 -20.83
CA GLU A 51 8.23 -21.28 -21.26
C GLU A 51 7.50 -20.73 -20.03
N LEU A 52 7.13 -19.45 -20.10
CA LEU A 52 6.34 -18.83 -19.05
C LEU A 52 4.92 -19.41 -19.10
N CYS A 53 4.39 -19.72 -17.95
CA CYS A 53 3.02 -20.15 -17.80
C CYS A 53 2.31 -19.39 -16.68
N PHE A 54 1.01 -19.25 -16.80
CA PHE A 54 0.18 -18.86 -15.68
C PHE A 54 0.00 -20.04 -14.72
N ILE A 55 -0.05 -19.71 -13.44
CA ILE A 55 -0.32 -20.64 -12.35
C ILE A 55 -1.61 -20.16 -11.67
N TYR A 56 -2.60 -21.03 -11.68
CA TYR A 56 -3.92 -20.74 -11.16
C TYR A 56 -4.17 -21.43 -9.82
N THR A 57 -4.86 -20.73 -8.93
CA THR A 57 -5.61 -21.29 -7.81
C THR A 57 -7.08 -21.03 -8.09
N ILE A 58 -7.91 -22.05 -8.04
CA ILE A 58 -9.30 -22.00 -8.48
C ILE A 58 -10.19 -22.65 -7.43
N ASP A 59 -11.24 -21.97 -7.04
CA ASP A 59 -12.32 -22.51 -6.26
C ASP A 59 -13.44 -22.98 -7.21
N LEU A 60 -13.97 -24.16 -7.00
CA LEU A 60 -14.92 -24.76 -7.92
C LEU A 60 -16.00 -25.58 -7.21
N SER A 61 -17.16 -25.67 -7.87
CA SER A 61 -18.28 -26.50 -7.47
C SER A 61 -18.48 -27.61 -8.50
N VAL A 62 -18.57 -28.82 -8.03
CA VAL A 62 -18.87 -29.98 -8.84
C VAL A 62 -20.15 -30.66 -8.36
N ARG A 63 -20.74 -31.54 -9.19
CA ARG A 63 -21.99 -32.25 -8.87
C ARG A 63 -21.85 -33.13 -7.61
N ASP A 64 -20.72 -33.84 -7.47
CA ASP A 64 -20.41 -34.63 -6.28
C ASP A 64 -18.93 -34.42 -5.87
N GLU A 65 -18.74 -33.82 -4.70
CA GLU A 65 -17.41 -33.53 -4.17
C GLU A 65 -16.77 -34.71 -3.43
N ALA A 66 -17.56 -35.56 -2.81
CA ALA A 66 -17.06 -36.61 -1.93
C ALA A 66 -16.15 -37.63 -2.64
N PRO A 67 -16.50 -38.17 -3.82
CA PRO A 67 -15.62 -39.10 -4.56
C PRO A 67 -14.30 -38.43 -4.98
N LEU A 68 -14.33 -37.11 -5.33
CA LEU A 68 -13.14 -36.41 -5.73
C LEU A 68 -12.20 -36.17 -4.55
N LEU A 69 -12.72 -35.82 -3.38
CA LEU A 69 -11.92 -35.70 -2.16
C LEU A 69 -11.24 -37.00 -1.77
N LEU A 70 -11.93 -38.14 -1.94
CA LEU A 70 -11.33 -39.45 -1.72
C LEU A 70 -10.28 -39.78 -2.79
N LYS A 71 -10.57 -39.53 -4.07
CA LYS A 71 -9.64 -39.75 -5.20
C LYS A 71 -8.34 -38.94 -5.05
N PHE A 72 -8.42 -37.75 -4.53
CA PHE A 72 -7.30 -36.82 -4.37
C PHE A 72 -6.82 -36.67 -2.93
N ALA A 73 -7.11 -37.63 -2.05
CA ALA A 73 -6.76 -37.54 -0.62
C ALA A 73 -5.25 -37.27 -0.37
N ASP A 74 -4.38 -37.83 -1.21
CA ASP A 74 -2.93 -37.68 -1.16
C ASP A 74 -2.40 -36.52 -2.03
N ASP A 75 -3.27 -35.81 -2.72
CA ASP A 75 -2.89 -34.71 -3.62
C ASP A 75 -3.00 -33.35 -2.89
N ARG A 76 -1.86 -32.82 -2.47
CA ARG A 76 -1.78 -31.50 -1.80
C ARG A 76 -2.36 -30.32 -2.59
N ASN A 77 -2.64 -30.49 -3.89
CA ASN A 77 -3.13 -29.43 -4.76
C ASN A 77 -4.65 -29.49 -5.00
N VAL A 78 -5.35 -30.49 -4.45
CA VAL A 78 -6.82 -30.59 -4.51
C VAL A 78 -7.34 -30.76 -3.08
N ASN A 79 -8.01 -29.75 -2.56
CA ASN A 79 -8.44 -29.72 -1.16
C ASN A 79 -9.84 -29.10 -1.05
N PRO A 80 -10.53 -29.23 0.07
CA PRO A 80 -11.69 -28.38 0.36
C PRO A 80 -11.30 -26.89 0.31
N ALA A 81 -12.11 -26.06 -0.33
CA ALA A 81 -11.90 -24.63 -0.35
C ALA A 81 -12.11 -24.06 1.07
N PRO A 82 -11.17 -23.28 1.61
CA PRO A 82 -11.35 -22.65 2.92
C PRO A 82 -12.45 -21.59 2.87
N ASP A 83 -13.16 -21.40 3.97
CA ASP A 83 -14.06 -20.25 4.12
C ASP A 83 -13.23 -18.97 4.26
N VAL A 84 -13.28 -18.13 3.25
CA VAL A 84 -12.57 -16.83 3.20
C VAL A 84 -13.51 -15.65 3.48
N SER A 85 -14.74 -15.91 3.94
CA SER A 85 -15.71 -14.88 4.26
C SER A 85 -15.32 -14.10 5.51
N TYR A 86 -15.46 -12.78 5.46
CA TYR A 86 -15.22 -11.93 6.62
C TYR A 86 -16.30 -12.18 7.68
N LYS A 87 -15.87 -12.45 8.90
CA LYS A 87 -16.79 -12.61 10.05
C LYS A 87 -16.87 -11.28 10.80
N VAL A 88 -18.07 -10.70 10.84
CA VAL A 88 -18.31 -9.48 11.61
C VAL A 88 -18.11 -9.77 13.08
N VAL A 89 -17.25 -8.98 13.73
CA VAL A 89 -16.83 -9.23 15.12
C VAL A 89 -17.73 -8.62 16.17
N GLY A 90 -18.68 -7.75 15.79
CA GLY A 90 -19.61 -7.10 16.72
C GLY A 90 -20.61 -6.19 16.03
N GLN A 91 -21.55 -5.69 16.81
CA GLN A 91 -22.56 -4.69 16.42
C GLN A 91 -22.60 -3.59 17.46
N ALA A 92 -22.86 -2.38 17.02
CA ALA A 92 -23.05 -1.26 17.93
C ALA A 92 -24.27 -1.49 18.85
N PRO A 93 -24.16 -1.18 20.15
CA PRO A 93 -25.32 -1.25 21.04
C PRO A 93 -26.37 -0.23 20.64
N ALA A 94 -27.66 -0.57 20.84
CA ALA A 94 -28.77 0.29 20.46
C ALA A 94 -28.73 1.67 21.16
N ASN A 95 -28.14 1.74 22.35
CA ASN A 95 -28.02 2.96 23.17
C ASN A 95 -26.60 3.53 23.14
N LEU A 96 -25.89 3.45 22.00
CA LEU A 96 -24.55 4.01 21.85
C LEU A 96 -24.53 5.51 22.22
N SER A 97 -23.93 5.84 23.35
CA SER A 97 -23.89 7.20 23.88
C SER A 97 -22.73 8.03 23.33
N GLN A 98 -21.63 7.37 22.94
CA GLN A 98 -20.42 8.01 22.41
C GLN A 98 -19.99 7.33 21.11
N ARG A 99 -19.79 8.12 20.09
CA ARG A 99 -19.30 7.64 18.79
C ARG A 99 -17.77 7.43 18.86
N PRO A 100 -17.24 6.34 18.34
CA PRO A 100 -15.79 6.19 18.24
C PRO A 100 -15.19 7.24 17.29
N ILE A 101 -13.98 7.71 17.63
CA ILE A 101 -13.23 8.67 16.84
C ILE A 101 -12.10 7.95 16.12
N VAL A 102 -11.89 8.27 14.85
CA VAL A 102 -10.75 7.79 14.05
C VAL A 102 -9.94 9.00 13.62
N VAL A 103 -8.66 9.07 14.01
CA VAL A 103 -7.76 10.17 13.69
C VAL A 103 -6.86 9.79 12.53
N GLY A 104 -7.05 10.44 11.39
CA GLY A 104 -6.41 10.17 10.11
C GLY A 104 -7.31 9.41 9.14
N PHE A 105 -7.30 9.82 7.87
CA PHE A 105 -8.10 9.20 6.79
C PHE A 105 -7.22 8.64 5.66
N GLY A 106 -6.07 8.06 6.05
CA GLY A 106 -5.26 7.17 5.23
C GLY A 106 -5.85 5.75 5.17
N PRO A 107 -5.17 4.76 4.57
CA PRO A 107 -5.71 3.41 4.42
C PRO A 107 -6.22 2.78 5.71
N CYS A 108 -5.49 2.94 6.81
CA CYS A 108 -5.91 2.44 8.12
C CYS A 108 -7.21 3.12 8.60
N GLY A 109 -7.27 4.46 8.53
CA GLY A 109 -8.45 5.21 8.98
C GLY A 109 -9.68 4.99 8.12
N ILE A 110 -9.51 4.85 6.80
CA ILE A 110 -10.61 4.51 5.88
C ILE A 110 -11.23 3.16 6.27
N PHE A 111 -10.42 2.12 6.46
CA PHE A 111 -10.92 0.79 6.82
C PHE A 111 -11.45 0.74 8.25
N ALA A 112 -10.83 1.42 9.21
CA ALA A 112 -11.36 1.54 10.56
C ALA A 112 -12.74 2.23 10.54
N GLY A 113 -12.86 3.37 9.85
CA GLY A 113 -14.12 4.08 9.70
C GLY A 113 -15.19 3.25 8.99
N LEU A 114 -14.84 2.57 7.89
CA LEU A 114 -15.77 1.75 7.13
C LEU A 114 -16.28 0.55 7.94
N LEU A 115 -15.41 -0.19 8.61
CA LEU A 115 -15.81 -1.35 9.42
C LEU A 115 -16.66 -0.93 10.62
N LEU A 116 -16.29 0.14 11.31
CA LEU A 116 -17.12 0.70 12.40
C LEU A 116 -18.50 1.13 11.89
N ALA A 117 -18.55 1.77 10.73
CA ALA A 117 -19.84 2.17 10.13
C ALA A 117 -20.68 0.95 9.72
N GLN A 118 -20.09 -0.08 9.11
CA GLN A 118 -20.75 -1.35 8.78
C GLN A 118 -21.29 -2.08 10.02
N MET A 119 -20.63 -1.93 11.17
CA MET A 119 -21.08 -2.46 12.45
C MET A 119 -22.08 -1.54 13.20
N GLY A 120 -22.48 -0.40 12.62
CA GLY A 120 -23.46 0.51 13.18
C GLY A 120 -22.91 1.52 14.19
N PHE A 121 -21.61 1.61 14.42
CA PHE A 121 -21.00 2.52 15.40
C PHE A 121 -21.01 4.00 14.99
N LYS A 122 -21.31 4.32 13.74
CA LYS A 122 -21.37 5.70 13.21
C LYS A 122 -20.15 6.54 13.58
N PRO A 123 -18.91 6.13 13.21
CA PRO A 123 -17.69 6.78 13.66
C PRO A 123 -17.60 8.25 13.22
N ILE A 124 -16.79 9.04 13.95
CA ILE A 124 -16.31 10.36 13.53
C ILE A 124 -14.88 10.19 13.07
N VAL A 125 -14.63 10.44 11.79
CA VAL A 125 -13.29 10.37 11.21
C VAL A 125 -12.76 11.78 11.01
N LEU A 126 -11.56 12.04 11.52
CA LEU A 126 -10.91 13.35 11.49
C LEU A 126 -9.67 13.27 10.61
N GLU A 127 -9.62 14.07 9.57
CA GLU A 127 -8.47 14.20 8.68
C GLU A 127 -7.93 15.63 8.72
N ARG A 128 -6.60 15.78 8.93
CA ARG A 128 -5.97 17.10 9.00
C ARG A 128 -5.92 17.81 7.66
N GLY A 129 -5.79 17.04 6.57
CA GLY A 129 -5.71 17.58 5.23
C GLY A 129 -7.07 17.67 4.54
N LYS A 130 -7.03 17.96 3.25
CA LYS A 130 -8.22 18.19 2.42
C LYS A 130 -8.72 16.91 1.76
N GLU A 131 -9.93 17.01 1.20
CA GLU A 131 -10.48 16.00 0.29
C GLU A 131 -9.54 15.78 -0.89
N VAL A 132 -9.54 14.56 -1.43
CA VAL A 132 -8.55 14.10 -2.41
C VAL A 132 -8.41 14.99 -3.64
N ARG A 133 -9.48 15.60 -4.14
CA ARG A 133 -9.41 16.49 -5.31
C ARG A 133 -8.76 17.84 -4.99
N GLN A 134 -9.05 18.41 -3.84
CA GLN A 134 -8.41 19.65 -3.38
C GLN A 134 -6.95 19.39 -2.99
N ARG A 135 -6.71 18.30 -2.26
CA ARG A 135 -5.38 17.81 -1.93
C ARG A 135 -4.50 17.60 -3.17
N THR A 136 -5.08 17.08 -4.27
CA THR A 136 -4.37 16.92 -5.53
C THR A 136 -3.87 18.27 -6.06
N LYS A 137 -4.65 19.34 -5.95
CA LYS A 137 -4.21 20.70 -6.34
C LYS A 137 -3.04 21.18 -5.50
N ASP A 138 -3.08 20.97 -4.18
CA ASP A 138 -1.98 21.33 -3.28
C ASP A 138 -0.71 20.53 -3.61
N THR A 139 -0.84 19.25 -3.91
CA THR A 139 0.27 18.38 -4.32
C THR A 139 0.90 18.85 -5.65
N TRP A 140 0.08 19.22 -6.64
CA TRP A 140 0.56 19.82 -7.88
C TRP A 140 1.21 21.19 -7.66
N GLY A 141 0.77 21.95 -6.66
CA GLY A 141 1.39 23.19 -6.21
C GLY A 141 2.85 22.96 -5.77
N LEU A 142 3.09 21.93 -4.99
CA LEU A 142 4.44 21.52 -4.60
C LEU A 142 5.28 21.11 -5.82
N TRP A 143 4.77 20.21 -6.64
CA TRP A 143 5.53 19.63 -7.75
C TRP A 143 5.85 20.62 -8.87
N ARG A 144 4.98 21.58 -9.14
CA ARG A 144 5.14 22.52 -10.28
C ARG A 144 5.62 23.91 -9.87
N LYS A 145 5.40 24.31 -8.63
CA LYS A 145 5.64 25.67 -8.15
C LYS A 145 6.46 25.75 -6.90
N SER A 146 6.92 24.62 -6.37
CA SER A 146 7.62 24.54 -5.08
C SER A 146 6.85 25.18 -3.91
N VAL A 147 5.52 25.12 -3.94
CA VAL A 147 4.65 25.66 -2.90
C VAL A 147 4.10 24.51 -2.06
N LEU A 148 4.60 24.37 -0.84
CA LEU A 148 4.15 23.36 0.10
C LEU A 148 2.95 23.86 0.91
N ASN A 149 1.89 23.05 0.99
CA ASN A 149 0.87 23.16 2.04
C ASN A 149 1.18 22.11 3.13
N PRO A 150 1.59 22.52 4.33
CA PRO A 150 1.98 21.57 5.39
C PRO A 150 0.85 20.68 5.89
N GLU A 151 -0.40 21.10 5.76
CA GLU A 151 -1.57 20.33 6.21
C GLU A 151 -2.22 19.50 5.09
N SER A 152 -1.89 19.76 3.80
CA SER A 152 -2.50 19.06 2.66
C SER A 152 -1.46 18.86 1.55
N ASN A 153 -0.96 17.63 1.41
CA ASN A 153 0.19 17.31 0.54
C ASN A 153 0.23 15.82 0.18
N VAL A 154 1.37 15.27 -0.22
CA VAL A 154 1.52 13.85 -0.56
C VAL A 154 1.30 12.93 0.64
N GLN A 155 1.54 13.40 1.87
CA GLN A 155 1.41 12.60 3.09
C GLN A 155 0.05 12.78 3.78
N PHE A 156 -0.45 14.02 3.84
CA PHE A 156 -1.67 14.37 4.55
C PHE A 156 -2.83 14.67 3.61
N GLY A 157 -4.03 14.27 4.02
CA GLY A 157 -5.28 14.40 3.30
C GLY A 157 -5.91 13.05 2.98
N GLU A 158 -7.10 13.08 2.39
CA GLU A 158 -7.90 11.90 2.06
C GLU A 158 -7.11 10.84 1.29
N GLY A 159 -7.15 9.60 1.78
CA GLY A 159 -6.42 8.46 1.23
C GLY A 159 -4.97 8.32 1.71
N GLY A 160 -4.45 9.30 2.50
CA GLY A 160 -3.10 9.28 3.04
C GLY A 160 -2.00 9.20 1.97
N ALA A 161 -0.78 8.82 2.34
CA ALA A 161 0.34 8.70 1.42
C ALA A 161 0.12 7.65 0.29
N GLY A 162 -0.80 6.71 0.49
CA GLY A 162 -1.14 5.69 -0.50
C GLY A 162 -1.74 6.24 -1.79
N THR A 163 -2.42 7.38 -1.75
CA THR A 163 -3.07 7.99 -2.92
C THR A 163 -2.08 8.38 -4.01
N PHE A 164 -0.89 8.87 -3.63
CA PHE A 164 0.18 9.25 -4.56
C PHE A 164 1.30 8.20 -4.56
N SER A 165 0.95 6.95 -4.85
CA SER A 165 1.85 5.81 -4.91
C SER A 165 1.49 4.89 -6.08
N ASP A 166 2.11 3.71 -6.18
CA ASP A 166 1.71 2.66 -7.10
C ASP A 166 0.39 1.96 -6.69
N GLY A 167 -0.05 2.16 -5.45
CA GLY A 167 -1.27 1.53 -4.93
C GLY A 167 -1.20 0.02 -4.85
N LYS A 168 -0.05 -0.52 -4.44
CA LYS A 168 0.13 -1.97 -4.21
C LYS A 168 -0.77 -2.46 -3.08
N LEU A 169 -1.44 -3.59 -3.31
CA LEU A 169 -2.40 -4.20 -2.39
C LEU A 169 -1.91 -5.55 -1.83
N TYR A 170 -0.63 -5.85 -1.97
CA TYR A 170 -0.04 -7.07 -1.45
C TYR A 170 1.04 -6.79 -0.41
N SER A 171 1.12 -7.66 0.57
CA SER A 171 2.12 -7.60 1.63
C SER A 171 2.72 -8.98 1.90
N GLN A 172 3.70 -9.05 2.83
CA GLN A 172 4.28 -10.31 3.29
C GLN A 172 3.68 -10.78 4.63
N ILE A 173 2.67 -10.08 5.11
CA ILE A 173 1.97 -10.43 6.36
C ILE A 173 1.24 -11.75 6.14
N LYS A 174 1.38 -12.68 7.09
CA LYS A 174 0.55 -13.88 7.14
C LYS A 174 -0.87 -13.47 7.50
N ASP A 175 -1.84 -13.90 6.69
CA ASP A 175 -3.26 -13.58 6.85
C ASP A 175 -4.10 -14.88 6.94
N PRO A 176 -3.99 -15.62 8.04
CA PRO A 176 -4.69 -16.91 8.19
C PRO A 176 -6.21 -16.78 8.25
N GLN A 177 -6.73 -15.59 8.53
CA GLN A 177 -8.17 -15.30 8.61
C GLN A 177 -8.71 -14.65 7.32
N HIS A 178 -7.89 -14.52 6.28
CA HIS A 178 -8.25 -13.94 4.99
C HIS A 178 -8.84 -12.51 5.07
N HIS A 179 -8.43 -11.70 6.05
CA HIS A 179 -8.89 -10.31 6.16
C HIS A 179 -8.53 -9.47 4.92
N GLY A 180 -7.42 -9.78 4.27
CA GLY A 180 -7.03 -9.16 3.00
C GLY A 180 -8.08 -9.34 1.90
N ARG A 181 -8.85 -10.45 1.89
CA ARG A 181 -9.95 -10.65 0.94
C ARG A 181 -11.06 -9.62 1.16
N LYS A 182 -11.44 -9.36 2.41
CA LYS A 182 -12.40 -8.30 2.75
C LYS A 182 -11.93 -6.94 2.21
N VAL A 183 -10.66 -6.59 2.41
CA VAL A 183 -10.07 -5.35 1.91
C VAL A 183 -10.20 -5.25 0.39
N LEU A 184 -9.83 -6.30 -0.36
CA LEU A 184 -9.92 -6.31 -1.83
C LEU A 184 -11.38 -6.18 -2.30
N HIS A 185 -12.31 -6.88 -1.68
CA HIS A 185 -13.74 -6.76 -2.00
C HIS A 185 -14.29 -5.36 -1.76
N GLU A 186 -13.89 -4.70 -0.67
CA GLU A 186 -14.33 -3.32 -0.42
C GLU A 186 -13.75 -2.34 -1.45
N PHE A 187 -12.51 -2.54 -1.89
CA PHE A 187 -11.93 -1.75 -2.99
C PHE A 187 -12.68 -1.96 -4.30
N VAL A 188 -13.05 -3.21 -4.65
CA VAL A 188 -13.85 -3.49 -5.85
C VAL A 188 -15.22 -2.84 -5.76
N LYS A 189 -15.92 -2.96 -4.63
CA LYS A 189 -17.19 -2.26 -4.39
C LYS A 189 -17.06 -0.75 -4.54
N ALA A 190 -15.90 -0.19 -4.20
CA ALA A 190 -15.60 1.22 -4.36
C ALA A 190 -15.12 1.61 -5.77
N GLY A 191 -15.09 0.66 -6.73
CA GLY A 191 -14.76 0.93 -8.13
C GLY A 191 -13.33 0.58 -8.55
N ALA A 192 -12.59 -0.17 -7.73
CA ALA A 192 -11.34 -0.76 -8.18
C ALA A 192 -11.58 -1.90 -9.20
N PRO A 193 -10.61 -2.21 -10.07
CA PRO A 193 -10.75 -3.29 -11.04
C PRO A 193 -10.95 -4.66 -10.38
N ASP A 194 -11.87 -5.48 -10.92
CA ASP A 194 -12.18 -6.81 -10.39
C ASP A 194 -10.96 -7.74 -10.34
N GLU A 195 -10.02 -7.55 -11.25
CA GLU A 195 -8.81 -8.38 -11.32
C GLU A 195 -7.93 -8.32 -10.08
N ILE A 196 -8.05 -7.29 -9.23
CA ILE A 196 -7.33 -7.24 -7.95
C ILE A 196 -7.70 -8.39 -7.01
N LEU A 197 -8.87 -9.02 -7.23
CA LEU A 197 -9.33 -10.16 -6.45
C LEU A 197 -8.52 -11.43 -6.71
N TYR A 198 -7.90 -11.55 -7.90
CA TYR A 198 -7.22 -12.79 -8.26
C TYR A 198 -5.76 -12.62 -8.74
N VAL A 199 -5.33 -11.45 -9.17
CA VAL A 199 -3.93 -11.23 -9.54
C VAL A 199 -3.04 -11.30 -8.31
N SER A 200 -1.93 -12.04 -8.38
CA SER A 200 -1.06 -12.31 -7.22
C SER A 200 -0.34 -11.08 -6.64
N LYS A 201 -0.17 -10.04 -7.46
CA LYS A 201 0.44 -8.76 -7.05
C LYS A 201 -0.48 -7.60 -7.47
N PRO A 202 -1.67 -7.49 -6.86
CA PRO A 202 -2.65 -6.50 -7.26
C PRO A 202 -2.19 -5.07 -6.96
N HIS A 203 -2.59 -4.13 -7.82
CA HIS A 203 -2.38 -2.71 -7.63
C HIS A 203 -3.55 -1.93 -8.25
N ILE A 204 -3.73 -0.68 -7.85
CA ILE A 204 -4.81 0.18 -8.37
C ILE A 204 -4.24 1.35 -9.17
N GLY A 205 -3.07 1.88 -8.79
CA GLY A 205 -2.48 3.06 -9.40
C GLY A 205 -3.10 4.38 -8.93
N THR A 206 -2.31 5.43 -8.97
CA THR A 206 -2.62 6.69 -8.28
C THR A 206 -3.93 7.34 -8.73
N PHE A 207 -4.21 7.41 -10.04
CA PHE A 207 -5.42 8.10 -10.53
C PHE A 207 -6.73 7.36 -10.23
N ARG A 208 -6.71 6.04 -10.24
CA ARG A 208 -7.90 5.24 -9.89
C ARG A 208 -8.19 5.29 -8.40
N LEU A 209 -7.13 5.36 -7.57
CA LEU A 209 -7.28 5.47 -6.12
C LEU A 209 -8.09 6.69 -5.70
N THR A 210 -8.01 7.82 -6.42
CA THR A 210 -8.81 9.01 -6.08
C THR A 210 -10.30 8.72 -6.07
N GLY A 211 -10.83 8.06 -7.11
CA GLY A 211 -12.24 7.68 -7.17
C GLY A 211 -12.62 6.61 -6.13
N VAL A 212 -11.72 5.65 -5.89
CA VAL A 212 -11.95 4.59 -4.90
C VAL A 212 -12.09 5.18 -3.49
N VAL A 213 -11.19 6.08 -3.07
CA VAL A 213 -11.25 6.67 -1.72
C VAL A 213 -12.47 7.57 -1.55
N GLU A 214 -12.87 8.33 -2.59
CA GLU A 214 -14.12 9.11 -2.58
C GLU A 214 -15.34 8.21 -2.37
N ASN A 215 -15.43 7.09 -3.09
CA ASN A 215 -16.54 6.16 -2.97
C ASN A 215 -16.56 5.47 -1.59
N MET A 216 -15.40 5.13 -1.01
CA MET A 216 -15.32 4.59 0.35
C MET A 216 -15.78 5.62 1.39
N ARG A 217 -15.41 6.89 1.24
CA ARG A 217 -15.93 7.99 2.07
C ARG A 217 -17.45 8.06 2.01
N GLN A 218 -18.02 8.02 0.81
CA GLN A 218 -19.49 8.07 0.65
C GLN A 218 -20.18 6.87 1.31
N GLN A 219 -19.57 5.68 1.25
CA GLN A 219 -20.09 4.51 1.96
C GLN A 219 -20.11 4.72 3.49
N ILE A 220 -19.04 5.27 4.07
CA ILE A 220 -18.96 5.58 5.50
C ILE A 220 -20.09 6.55 5.89
N ILE A 221 -20.29 7.61 5.11
CA ILE A 221 -21.32 8.63 5.34
C ILE A 221 -22.73 8.03 5.20
N ALA A 222 -22.97 7.23 4.16
CA ALA A 222 -24.26 6.58 3.93
C ALA A 222 -24.66 5.61 5.07
N LEU A 223 -23.66 5.02 5.75
CA LEU A 223 -23.86 4.17 6.93
C LEU A 223 -23.98 4.98 8.25
N GLY A 224 -24.06 6.31 8.18
CA GLY A 224 -24.23 7.19 9.34
C GLY A 224 -22.91 7.60 10.02
N GLY A 225 -21.75 7.28 9.44
CA GLY A 225 -20.47 7.84 9.85
C GLY A 225 -20.33 9.30 9.43
N GLU A 226 -19.32 9.97 9.96
CA GLU A 226 -18.99 11.36 9.67
C GLU A 226 -17.51 11.45 9.30
N VAL A 227 -17.17 12.19 8.25
CA VAL A 227 -15.78 12.43 7.84
C VAL A 227 -15.57 13.93 7.79
N ARG A 228 -14.65 14.44 8.60
CA ARG A 228 -14.32 15.86 8.72
C ARG A 228 -12.91 16.10 8.22
N PHE A 229 -12.77 16.95 7.22
CA PHE A 229 -11.48 17.41 6.67
C PHE A 229 -11.04 18.72 7.32
N GLU A 230 -9.73 19.01 7.22
CA GLU A 230 -9.10 20.18 7.81
C GLU A 230 -9.29 20.24 9.34
N GLN A 231 -9.34 19.06 9.97
CA GLN A 231 -9.53 18.86 11.40
C GLN A 231 -8.31 18.18 12.02
N ARG A 232 -7.27 18.99 12.28
CA ARG A 232 -6.07 18.48 12.93
C ARG A 232 -6.30 18.31 14.43
N VAL A 233 -6.04 17.09 14.91
CA VAL A 233 -6.02 16.79 16.35
C VAL A 233 -4.70 17.31 16.93
N THR A 234 -4.80 18.13 17.94
CA THR A 234 -3.67 18.78 18.63
C THR A 234 -3.43 18.22 20.01
N ASP A 235 -4.43 17.58 20.61
CA ASP A 235 -4.28 17.01 21.94
C ASP A 235 -5.22 15.81 22.17
N VAL A 236 -4.88 14.99 23.16
CA VAL A 236 -5.73 13.94 23.74
C VAL A 236 -6.15 14.33 25.14
N LEU A 237 -7.45 14.22 25.41
CA LEU A 237 -8.04 14.52 26.71
C LEU A 237 -7.91 13.30 27.60
N ILE A 238 -7.06 13.36 28.61
CA ILE A 238 -6.81 12.27 29.57
C ILE A 238 -7.11 12.78 30.98
N GLU A 239 -8.04 12.11 31.67
CA GLU A 239 -8.40 12.39 33.08
C GLU A 239 -8.28 11.08 33.88
N ASP A 240 -7.59 11.12 35.00
CA ASP A 240 -7.33 9.97 35.87
C ASP A 240 -6.78 8.72 35.12
N GLY A 241 -5.91 8.97 34.13
CA GLY A 241 -5.29 7.91 33.30
C GLY A 241 -6.24 7.31 32.25
N GLN A 242 -7.44 7.86 32.07
CA GLN A 242 -8.41 7.40 31.09
C GLN A 242 -8.63 8.42 30.00
N LEU A 243 -8.67 7.94 28.76
CA LEU A 243 -9.00 8.75 27.59
C LEU A 243 -10.46 9.24 27.66
N GLN A 244 -10.67 10.53 27.49
CA GLN A 244 -11.97 11.17 27.45
C GLN A 244 -12.32 11.74 26.07
N GLY A 245 -11.35 11.92 25.19
CA GLY A 245 -11.56 12.49 23.87
C GLY A 245 -10.31 13.06 23.23
N VAL A 246 -10.52 13.93 22.26
CA VAL A 246 -9.48 14.66 21.54
C VAL A 246 -9.81 16.13 21.43
N GLU A 247 -8.78 16.97 21.31
CA GLU A 247 -8.93 18.41 21.03
C GLU A 247 -8.42 18.71 19.61
N LEU A 248 -9.15 19.54 18.89
CA LEU A 248 -8.82 19.97 17.54
C LEU A 248 -8.05 21.29 17.57
N ALA A 249 -7.36 21.61 16.48
CA ALA A 249 -6.65 22.90 16.32
C ALA A 249 -7.57 24.13 16.42
N SER A 250 -8.88 23.96 16.22
CA SER A 250 -9.90 25.00 16.44
C SER A 250 -10.21 25.25 17.91
N GLY A 251 -9.77 24.41 18.83
CA GLY A 251 -10.15 24.39 20.24
C GLY A 251 -11.44 23.57 20.51
N GLU A 252 -12.07 23.00 19.48
CA GLU A 252 -13.21 22.09 19.68
C GLU A 252 -12.76 20.80 20.36
N GLN A 253 -13.49 20.38 21.38
CA GLN A 253 -13.27 19.12 22.08
C GLN A 253 -14.33 18.10 21.69
N LEU A 254 -13.88 16.92 21.28
CA LEU A 254 -14.74 15.79 20.92
C LEU A 254 -14.59 14.68 21.95
N HIS A 255 -15.66 14.38 22.68
CA HIS A 255 -15.63 13.40 23.75
C HIS A 255 -15.91 11.99 23.24
N SER A 256 -14.97 11.09 23.47
CA SER A 256 -15.10 9.65 23.24
C SER A 256 -14.03 8.89 24.02
N ARG A 257 -14.41 7.78 24.62
CA ARG A 257 -13.46 6.84 25.26
C ARG A 257 -12.81 5.88 24.24
N HIS A 258 -13.22 5.92 22.99
CA HIS A 258 -12.73 5.03 21.93
C HIS A 258 -12.15 5.87 20.79
N VAL A 259 -10.83 5.96 20.76
CA VAL A 259 -10.09 6.70 19.73
C VAL A 259 -9.11 5.75 19.03
N ILE A 260 -9.20 5.69 17.71
CA ILE A 260 -8.28 4.96 16.86
C ILE A 260 -7.30 5.96 16.24
N LEU A 261 -6.01 5.81 16.55
CA LEU A 261 -4.95 6.64 16.00
C LEU A 261 -4.44 6.01 14.69
N ALA A 262 -4.88 6.54 13.54
CA ALA A 262 -4.50 6.09 12.21
C ALA A 262 -3.59 7.12 11.49
N LEU A 263 -2.61 7.65 12.23
CA LEU A 263 -1.83 8.86 11.94
C LEU A 263 -0.90 8.76 10.72
N GLY A 264 -0.51 7.54 10.32
CA GLY A 264 0.60 7.34 9.40
C GLY A 264 1.95 7.71 10.04
N HIS A 265 3.01 7.73 9.24
CA HIS A 265 4.38 7.95 9.75
C HIS A 265 4.81 9.43 9.79
N SER A 266 4.08 10.33 9.12
CA SER A 266 4.51 11.73 8.93
C SER A 266 3.92 12.70 9.96
N ALA A 267 2.96 12.28 10.80
CA ALA A 267 2.34 13.11 11.83
C ALA A 267 3.26 13.28 13.06
N ARG A 268 4.46 13.82 12.86
CA ARG A 268 5.51 13.92 13.88
C ARG A 268 5.11 14.81 15.05
N ASP A 269 4.35 15.86 14.77
CA ASP A 269 3.72 16.74 15.78
C ASP A 269 2.81 15.95 16.72
N THR A 270 1.98 15.06 16.18
CA THR A 270 1.09 14.21 16.99
C THR A 270 1.87 13.18 17.80
N PHE A 271 2.95 12.59 17.27
CA PHE A 271 3.81 11.70 18.07
C PHE A 271 4.46 12.44 19.25
N ARG A 272 4.93 13.66 19.04
CA ARG A 272 5.48 14.49 20.12
C ARG A 272 4.43 14.84 21.17
N MET A 273 3.23 15.21 20.73
CA MET A 273 2.10 15.48 21.61
C MET A 273 1.76 14.26 22.47
N LEU A 274 1.57 13.09 21.87
CA LEU A 274 1.27 11.85 22.59
C LEU A 274 2.36 11.51 23.61
N HIS A 275 3.64 11.66 23.24
CA HIS A 275 4.76 11.47 24.15
C HIS A 275 4.72 12.44 25.34
N SER A 276 4.43 13.73 25.10
CA SER A 276 4.32 14.74 26.16
C SER A 276 3.14 14.50 27.11
N ARG A 277 2.12 13.80 26.64
CA ARG A 277 0.97 13.36 27.47
C ARG A 277 1.23 12.05 28.22
N GLY A 278 2.45 11.51 28.18
CA GLY A 278 2.82 10.29 28.89
C GLY A 278 2.36 9.00 28.23
N VAL A 279 1.92 9.05 26.96
CA VAL A 279 1.63 7.84 26.20
C VAL A 279 2.93 7.08 25.98
N TYR A 280 2.96 5.81 26.38
CA TYR A 280 4.14 4.97 26.25
C TYR A 280 4.53 4.79 24.78
N MET A 281 5.81 5.01 24.49
CA MET A 281 6.41 4.85 23.17
C MET A 281 7.77 4.18 23.25
N GLU A 282 8.12 3.42 22.24
CA GLU A 282 9.45 2.82 22.06
C GLU A 282 10.08 3.26 20.75
N ALA A 283 11.40 3.46 20.77
CA ALA A 283 12.17 3.60 19.55
C ALA A 283 12.14 2.27 18.77
N LYS A 284 11.99 2.33 17.45
CA LYS A 284 11.82 1.16 16.61
C LYS A 284 12.76 1.19 15.40
N PRO A 285 13.45 0.06 15.08
CA PRO A 285 14.26 -0.02 13.88
C PRO A 285 13.47 0.36 12.63
N PHE A 286 14.11 1.07 11.71
CA PHE A 286 13.55 1.40 10.40
C PHE A 286 14.67 1.40 9.33
N SER A 287 14.39 1.89 8.15
CA SER A 287 15.36 1.90 7.07
C SER A 287 15.44 3.26 6.42
N VAL A 288 16.65 3.66 6.06
CA VAL A 288 16.94 4.91 5.36
C VAL A 288 17.68 4.63 4.06
N GLY A 289 17.57 5.53 3.09
CA GLY A 289 18.25 5.40 1.81
C GLY A 289 17.77 6.43 0.81
N PHE A 290 17.91 6.09 -0.46
CA PHE A 290 17.54 6.94 -1.59
C PHE A 290 16.74 6.16 -2.63
N ARG A 291 16.14 6.85 -3.57
CA ARG A 291 15.51 6.19 -4.72
C ARG A 291 16.48 6.12 -5.90
N ILE A 292 16.50 4.95 -6.54
CA ILE A 292 17.13 4.74 -7.84
C ILE A 292 16.04 4.78 -8.93
N GLU A 293 16.37 5.40 -10.05
CA GLU A 293 15.55 5.42 -11.26
C GLU A 293 16.31 4.80 -12.42
N HIS A 294 15.64 4.03 -13.25
CA HIS A 294 16.23 3.33 -14.39
C HIS A 294 15.15 3.01 -15.45
N PRO A 295 15.52 2.72 -16.71
CA PRO A 295 14.55 2.31 -17.74
C PRO A 295 13.76 1.07 -17.33
N GLN A 296 12.42 1.09 -17.52
CA GLN A 296 11.55 -0.08 -17.28
C GLN A 296 11.93 -1.24 -18.18
N SER A 297 12.27 -0.97 -19.44
CA SER A 297 12.67 -1.98 -20.44
C SER A 297 13.87 -2.85 -20.00
N LEU A 298 14.79 -2.30 -19.21
CA LEU A 298 15.90 -3.05 -18.64
C LEU A 298 15.38 -4.15 -17.70
N ILE A 299 14.39 -3.86 -16.89
CA ILE A 299 13.80 -4.81 -15.95
C ILE A 299 12.93 -5.83 -16.66
N ASP A 300 12.12 -5.39 -17.63
CA ASP A 300 11.28 -6.28 -18.42
C ASP A 300 12.15 -7.33 -19.15
N SER A 301 13.21 -6.89 -19.82
CA SER A 301 14.13 -7.80 -20.51
C SER A 301 14.85 -8.75 -19.54
N ALA A 302 15.30 -8.24 -18.39
CA ALA A 302 16.00 -9.05 -17.40
C ALA A 302 15.09 -10.12 -16.74
N ARG A 303 13.80 -9.80 -16.52
CA ARG A 303 12.84 -10.66 -15.81
C ARG A 303 12.04 -11.56 -16.74
N LEU A 304 11.59 -11.05 -17.86
CA LEU A 304 10.65 -11.71 -18.76
C LEU A 304 11.30 -12.24 -20.05
N GLY A 305 12.54 -11.82 -20.38
CA GLY A 305 13.28 -12.27 -21.56
C GLY A 305 12.47 -12.04 -22.85
N LYS A 306 12.20 -13.09 -23.64
CA LYS A 306 11.43 -13.02 -24.87
C LYS A 306 9.96 -12.58 -24.70
N TYR A 307 9.44 -12.62 -23.48
CA TYR A 307 8.08 -12.19 -23.14
C TYR A 307 8.01 -10.74 -22.63
N ALA A 308 9.13 -9.98 -22.69
CA ALA A 308 9.11 -8.55 -22.38
C ALA A 308 8.10 -7.81 -23.27
N GLY A 309 7.22 -7.01 -22.66
CA GLY A 309 6.16 -6.31 -23.40
C GLY A 309 4.91 -7.15 -23.69
N HIS A 310 4.83 -8.37 -23.20
CA HIS A 310 3.65 -9.22 -23.39
C HIS A 310 2.43 -8.61 -22.66
N PRO A 311 1.27 -8.39 -23.34
CA PRO A 311 0.14 -7.65 -22.79
C PRO A 311 -0.46 -8.27 -21.52
N LYS A 312 -0.45 -9.60 -21.40
CA LYS A 312 -0.98 -10.31 -20.22
C LYS A 312 -0.04 -10.27 -19.00
N LEU A 313 1.23 -9.86 -19.14
CA LEU A 313 2.23 -9.83 -18.06
C LEU A 313 2.42 -8.44 -17.44
N GLY A 314 2.23 -7.38 -18.24
CA GLY A 314 2.50 -6.01 -17.81
C GLY A 314 3.97 -5.74 -17.51
N ALA A 315 4.25 -4.64 -16.85
CA ALA A 315 5.59 -4.21 -16.47
C ALA A 315 6.16 -5.08 -15.34
N ALA A 316 7.40 -5.54 -15.52
CA ALA A 316 8.08 -6.39 -14.56
C ALA A 316 8.52 -5.60 -13.31
N ASP A 317 8.53 -6.29 -12.18
CA ASP A 317 9.05 -5.81 -10.91
C ASP A 317 10.28 -6.60 -10.46
N TYR A 318 10.97 -6.07 -9.45
CA TYR A 318 12.03 -6.80 -8.76
C TYR A 318 11.98 -6.61 -7.25
N LYS A 319 12.61 -7.55 -6.56
CA LYS A 319 12.92 -7.49 -5.15
C LYS A 319 14.35 -7.96 -4.95
N LEU A 320 15.19 -7.09 -4.44
CA LEU A 320 16.61 -7.31 -4.27
C LEU A 320 16.98 -7.20 -2.79
N VAL A 321 17.97 -7.98 -2.38
CA VAL A 321 18.59 -7.90 -1.06
C VAL A 321 20.08 -8.22 -1.20
N HIS A 322 20.90 -7.50 -0.45
CA HIS A 322 22.33 -7.75 -0.34
C HIS A 322 22.76 -7.63 1.13
N HIS A 323 23.51 -8.61 1.59
CA HIS A 323 24.12 -8.58 2.91
C HIS A 323 25.55 -8.04 2.77
N ALA A 324 25.77 -6.83 3.27
CA ALA A 324 27.06 -6.17 3.18
C ALA A 324 28.06 -6.76 4.19
N LYS A 325 29.37 -6.62 3.90
CA LYS A 325 30.45 -7.15 4.75
C LYS A 325 30.47 -6.60 6.17
N ASN A 326 29.91 -5.43 6.38
CA ASN A 326 29.76 -4.79 7.70
C ASN A 326 28.54 -5.30 8.52
N GLY A 327 27.87 -6.37 8.05
CA GLY A 327 26.71 -6.97 8.72
C GLY A 327 25.37 -6.31 8.41
N ARG A 328 25.33 -5.19 7.67
CA ARG A 328 24.08 -4.52 7.31
C ARG A 328 23.44 -5.15 6.08
N SER A 329 22.10 -5.18 6.07
CA SER A 329 21.34 -5.59 4.90
C SER A 329 20.89 -4.36 4.12
N VAL A 330 21.20 -4.33 2.82
CA VAL A 330 20.70 -3.35 1.86
C VAL A 330 19.65 -4.02 0.99
N TYR A 331 18.52 -3.38 0.76
CA TYR A 331 17.44 -4.00 -0.02
C TYR A 331 16.63 -2.98 -0.82
N SER A 332 15.99 -3.49 -1.88
CA SER A 332 15.04 -2.70 -2.64
C SER A 332 13.72 -2.58 -1.88
N PHE A 333 13.14 -1.39 -1.89
CA PHE A 333 11.88 -1.10 -1.22
C PHE A 333 10.93 -0.36 -2.15
N CYS A 334 9.65 -0.77 -2.15
CA CYS A 334 8.60 -0.10 -2.91
C CYS A 334 8.99 0.21 -4.36
N MET A 335 9.45 -0.81 -5.11
CA MET A 335 9.73 -0.67 -6.55
C MET A 335 8.43 -0.33 -7.27
N CYS A 336 8.43 0.74 -8.06
CA CYS A 336 7.31 1.25 -8.84
C CYS A 336 7.59 1.02 -10.33
N PRO A 337 7.04 -0.06 -10.92
CA PRO A 337 7.18 -0.32 -12.35
C PRO A 337 6.51 0.78 -13.18
N GLY A 338 7.09 1.14 -14.32
CA GLY A 338 6.56 2.15 -15.22
C GLY A 338 6.04 3.37 -14.49
N GLY A 339 6.88 4.00 -13.66
CA GLY A 339 6.48 5.08 -12.77
C GLY A 339 7.57 6.12 -12.56
N THR A 340 7.25 7.15 -11.82
CA THR A 340 8.09 8.33 -11.58
C THR A 340 8.45 8.49 -10.11
N VAL A 341 9.59 9.11 -9.83
CA VAL A 341 9.95 9.61 -8.51
C VAL A 341 9.25 10.96 -8.30
N VAL A 342 8.67 11.18 -7.14
CA VAL A 342 7.95 12.41 -6.80
C VAL A 342 8.42 12.97 -5.45
N ALA A 343 8.38 14.28 -5.29
CA ALA A 343 8.56 14.92 -4.00
C ALA A 343 7.38 14.58 -3.08
N ALA A 344 7.67 14.11 -1.87
CA ALA A 344 6.68 13.65 -0.89
C ALA A 344 6.79 14.41 0.44
N THR A 345 7.28 15.62 0.40
CA THR A 345 7.48 16.51 1.54
C THR A 345 6.16 16.89 2.21
N SER A 346 6.16 16.90 3.53
CA SER A 346 5.02 17.34 4.35
C SER A 346 5.39 18.46 5.33
N GLU A 347 6.68 18.73 5.51
CA GLU A 347 7.17 19.76 6.46
C GLU A 347 8.04 20.80 5.75
N PRO A 348 7.98 22.07 6.17
CA PRO A 348 8.81 23.14 5.59
C PRO A 348 10.31 22.85 5.70
N ASN A 349 11.04 23.23 4.65
CA ASN A 349 12.52 23.13 4.58
C ASN A 349 13.05 21.70 4.71
N ARG A 350 12.29 20.71 4.22
CA ARG A 350 12.65 19.30 4.20
C ARG A 350 12.36 18.69 2.84
N VAL A 351 13.11 17.66 2.45
CA VAL A 351 12.90 16.92 1.22
C VAL A 351 12.90 15.41 1.50
N VAL A 352 11.86 14.76 1.02
CA VAL A 352 11.77 13.31 0.94
C VAL A 352 11.11 12.94 -0.37
N THR A 353 11.44 11.78 -0.92
CA THR A 353 10.91 11.30 -2.19
C THR A 353 10.08 10.03 -2.03
N ASN A 354 9.08 9.88 -2.91
CA ASN A 354 8.31 8.66 -3.06
C ASN A 354 8.31 8.20 -4.52
N GLY A 355 7.84 6.99 -4.79
CA GLY A 355 7.57 6.50 -6.14
C GLY A 355 6.07 6.42 -6.38
N MET A 356 5.67 6.75 -7.59
CA MET A 356 4.29 6.76 -8.02
C MET A 356 4.16 6.08 -9.39
N SER A 357 3.13 5.28 -9.59
CA SER A 357 2.79 4.69 -10.87
C SER A 357 1.30 4.83 -11.16
N GLN A 358 0.98 4.91 -12.44
CA GLN A 358 -0.38 4.74 -12.92
C GLN A 358 -0.76 3.24 -12.92
N TYR A 359 -2.03 2.95 -13.09
CA TYR A 359 -2.51 1.59 -13.25
C TYR A 359 -1.85 0.85 -14.43
N SER A 360 -1.67 1.53 -15.56
CA SER A 360 -1.03 0.95 -16.76
C SER A 360 0.46 0.63 -16.59
N ARG A 361 1.15 1.29 -15.65
CA ARG A 361 2.58 1.15 -15.41
C ARG A 361 3.42 1.27 -16.69
N ASN A 362 3.04 2.19 -17.59
CA ASN A 362 3.63 2.34 -18.92
C ASN A 362 4.55 3.56 -19.10
N GLU A 363 4.96 4.18 -17.99
CA GLU A 363 5.99 5.21 -18.06
C GLU A 363 7.34 4.60 -18.48
N ARG A 364 8.19 5.42 -19.09
CA ARG A 364 9.51 5.00 -19.60
C ARG A 364 10.40 4.38 -18.52
N ASN A 365 10.37 4.94 -17.32
CA ASN A 365 11.24 4.54 -16.23
C ASN A 365 10.49 3.74 -15.17
N ALA A 366 11.26 3.02 -14.39
CA ALA A 366 10.87 2.45 -13.11
C ALA A 366 11.73 3.06 -12.00
N ASN A 367 11.28 2.97 -10.77
CA ASN A 367 12.09 3.42 -9.63
C ASN A 367 11.90 2.52 -8.42
N SER A 368 12.87 2.55 -7.51
CA SER A 368 12.82 1.79 -6.25
C SER A 368 13.59 2.52 -5.16
N GLY A 369 13.14 2.43 -3.93
CA GLY A 369 14.00 2.72 -2.79
C GLY A 369 15.12 1.70 -2.72
N ILE A 370 16.33 2.16 -2.43
CA ILE A 370 17.48 1.34 -2.02
C ILE A 370 17.80 1.77 -0.60
N VAL A 371 17.52 0.91 0.34
CA VAL A 371 17.52 1.27 1.76
C VAL A 371 18.36 0.31 2.59
N VAL A 372 18.91 0.82 3.67
CA VAL A 372 19.65 0.06 4.67
C VAL A 372 18.92 0.11 6.01
N GLY A 373 18.83 -1.03 6.68
CA GLY A 373 18.28 -1.11 8.03
C GLY A 373 19.14 -0.38 9.03
N ILE A 374 18.51 0.40 9.91
CA ILE A 374 19.13 1.11 11.03
C ILE A 374 18.40 0.82 12.32
N THR A 375 19.11 0.90 13.45
CA THR A 375 18.58 0.55 14.77
C THR A 375 18.80 1.67 15.78
N PRO A 376 17.91 1.76 16.80
CA PRO A 376 18.03 2.77 17.85
C PRO A 376 19.39 2.72 18.57
N GLU A 377 19.87 1.54 18.87
CA GLU A 377 21.05 1.32 19.71
C GLU A 377 22.35 1.81 19.03
N VAL A 378 22.40 1.74 17.69
CA VAL A 378 23.63 2.02 16.91
C VAL A 378 23.54 3.36 16.19
N ASP A 379 22.41 3.67 15.57
CA ASP A 379 22.32 4.73 14.57
C ASP A 379 21.67 6.03 15.12
N TYR A 380 20.78 5.89 16.10
CA TYR A 380 20.07 7.03 16.72
C TYR A 380 19.75 6.73 18.18
N PRO A 381 20.79 6.57 19.02
CA PRO A 381 20.58 6.37 20.44
C PRO A 381 19.87 7.58 21.07
N GLY A 382 18.99 7.32 22.03
CA GLY A 382 18.20 8.37 22.69
C GLY A 382 16.84 7.86 23.12
N GLY A 383 15.89 8.78 23.21
CA GLY A 383 14.51 8.45 23.57
C GLY A 383 13.68 7.92 22.38
N PRO A 384 12.41 7.66 22.61
CA PRO A 384 11.50 7.10 21.58
C PRO A 384 11.34 8.01 20.35
N LEU A 385 11.65 9.31 20.45
CA LEU A 385 11.55 10.26 19.36
C LEU A 385 12.86 10.45 18.57
N ALA A 386 13.98 9.87 18.99
CA ALA A 386 15.30 10.05 18.36
C ALA A 386 15.33 9.66 16.87
N GLY A 387 14.53 8.66 16.46
CA GLY A 387 14.37 8.29 15.06
C GLY A 387 13.70 9.39 14.22
N ILE A 388 12.76 10.13 14.79
CA ILE A 388 12.13 11.30 14.14
C ILE A 388 13.17 12.40 13.93
N GLU A 389 13.98 12.70 14.94
CA GLU A 389 15.04 13.71 14.87
C GLU A 389 16.08 13.37 13.80
N LEU A 390 16.45 12.08 13.67
CA LEU A 390 17.32 11.62 12.59
C LEU A 390 16.71 11.86 11.21
N GLN A 391 15.45 11.49 11.01
CA GLN A 391 14.75 11.73 9.74
C GLN A 391 14.71 13.21 9.39
N GLU A 392 14.34 14.08 10.35
CA GLU A 392 14.27 15.53 10.16
C GLU A 392 15.62 16.11 9.74
N ARG A 393 16.70 15.67 10.38
CA ARG A 393 18.06 16.10 10.03
C ARG A 393 18.45 15.71 8.62
N LEU A 394 18.17 14.46 8.22
CA LEU A 394 18.48 13.95 6.87
C LEU A 394 17.65 14.67 5.80
N GLU A 395 16.38 14.90 6.04
CA GLU A 395 15.46 15.58 5.11
C GLU A 395 15.80 17.08 4.98
N SER A 396 16.19 17.74 6.08
CA SER A 396 16.66 19.13 6.04
C SER A 396 17.97 19.26 5.28
N HIS A 397 18.88 18.30 5.46
CA HIS A 397 20.14 18.28 4.70
C HIS A 397 19.88 18.08 3.21
N ALA A 398 18.98 17.16 2.85
CA ALA A 398 18.58 16.96 1.46
C ALA A 398 17.92 18.20 0.83
N PHE A 399 17.14 18.99 1.61
CA PHE A 399 16.58 20.25 1.16
C PHE A 399 17.68 21.27 0.78
N VAL A 400 18.68 21.41 1.63
CA VAL A 400 19.81 22.32 1.35
C VAL A 400 20.60 21.87 0.13
N LEU A 401 20.92 20.58 0.04
CA LEU A 401 21.64 20.01 -1.11
C LEU A 401 20.86 20.13 -2.43
N GLY A 402 19.53 20.08 -2.39
CA GLY A 402 18.64 20.26 -3.54
C GLY A 402 18.46 21.72 -3.98
N GLY A 403 19.10 22.68 -3.31
CA GLY A 403 19.01 24.11 -3.66
C GLY A 403 17.94 24.88 -2.89
N SER A 404 17.43 24.34 -1.79
CA SER A 404 16.47 24.99 -0.86
C SER A 404 15.14 25.38 -1.51
N ASN A 405 14.67 24.62 -2.48
CA ASN A 405 13.46 24.87 -3.26
C ASN A 405 12.57 23.62 -3.46
N TYR A 406 12.68 22.63 -2.55
CA TYR A 406 11.98 21.33 -2.59
C TYR A 406 12.35 20.42 -3.76
N GLN A 407 13.40 20.72 -4.52
CA GLN A 407 13.99 19.79 -5.47
C GLN A 407 14.84 18.77 -4.71
N ALA A 408 14.70 17.49 -5.08
CA ALA A 408 15.50 16.45 -4.49
C ALA A 408 16.90 16.44 -5.10
N PRO A 409 17.99 16.36 -4.29
CA PRO A 409 19.33 16.18 -4.82
C PRO A 409 19.44 14.83 -5.53
N ALA A 410 20.16 14.78 -6.65
CA ALA A 410 20.32 13.56 -7.45
C ALA A 410 21.74 13.43 -8.02
N GLN A 411 22.15 12.18 -8.28
CA GLN A 411 23.41 11.85 -8.93
C GLN A 411 23.20 10.70 -9.93
N LEU A 412 24.03 10.64 -10.95
CA LEU A 412 24.12 9.44 -11.80
C LEU A 412 24.75 8.29 -11.00
N VAL A 413 24.18 7.09 -11.14
CA VAL A 413 24.65 5.89 -10.39
C VAL A 413 26.13 5.62 -10.68
N GLY A 414 26.57 5.78 -11.92
CA GLY A 414 27.97 5.58 -12.30
C GLY A 414 28.92 6.56 -11.59
N ASP A 415 28.55 7.83 -11.50
CA ASP A 415 29.33 8.87 -10.81
C ASP A 415 29.35 8.61 -9.30
N PHE A 416 28.21 8.26 -8.72
CA PHE A 416 28.11 7.91 -7.30
C PHE A 416 29.06 6.75 -6.94
N ILE A 417 29.07 5.66 -7.74
CA ILE A 417 29.96 4.51 -7.50
C ILE A 417 31.42 4.91 -7.67
N ALA A 418 31.74 5.79 -8.62
CA ALA A 418 33.10 6.28 -8.86
C ALA A 418 33.56 7.37 -7.87
N GLY A 419 32.69 7.78 -6.92
CA GLY A 419 32.99 8.87 -5.97
C GLY A 419 33.17 10.24 -6.63
N LYS A 420 32.51 10.46 -7.79
CA LYS A 420 32.61 11.70 -8.57
C LYS A 420 31.32 12.51 -8.46
N PRO A 421 31.37 13.84 -8.41
CA PRO A 421 30.18 14.66 -8.51
C PRO A 421 29.60 14.56 -9.93
N THR A 422 28.27 14.48 -10.02
CA THR A 422 27.58 14.56 -11.32
C THR A 422 27.46 15.98 -11.77
N THR A 423 27.94 16.29 -12.99
CA THR A 423 27.93 17.63 -13.56
C THR A 423 26.69 17.92 -14.43
N ALA A 424 26.05 16.88 -14.96
CA ALA A 424 24.83 17.00 -15.75
C ALA A 424 23.93 15.78 -15.52
N LEU A 425 22.71 16.04 -15.07
CA LEU A 425 21.64 15.05 -15.03
C LEU A 425 20.96 15.03 -16.41
N GLY A 426 20.82 13.86 -17.02
CA GLY A 426 20.10 13.74 -18.29
C GLY A 426 18.63 14.15 -18.18
N LEU A 427 17.99 14.38 -19.34
CA LEU A 427 16.57 14.84 -19.42
C LEU A 427 15.56 13.98 -18.68
N SER A 428 15.89 12.73 -18.33
CA SER A 428 14.98 11.82 -17.60
C SER A 428 14.70 12.22 -16.16
N LEU A 429 15.50 13.09 -15.56
CA LEU A 429 15.35 13.55 -14.17
C LEU A 429 14.71 14.95 -14.05
N ILE A 430 14.40 15.61 -15.17
CA ILE A 430 13.89 17.00 -15.19
C ILE A 430 12.35 17.06 -15.12
N HIS A 431 11.66 15.93 -15.09
CA HIS A 431 10.18 15.93 -15.21
C HIS A 431 9.42 15.91 -13.87
N ILE A 432 10.07 16.29 -12.78
CA ILE A 432 9.36 16.39 -11.49
C ILE A 432 9.31 17.84 -11.05
#